data_8b072cf569e2581a8d3d0c8d6d52cff9
#
_entry.id   8b072cf569e2581a8d3d0c8d6d52cff9
#
_cell.length_a   1.000
_cell.length_b   1.000
_cell.length_c   1.000
_cell.angle_alpha   90.00
_cell.angle_beta   90.00
_cell.angle_gamma   90.00
#
_symmetry.space_group_name_H-M   'P 1'
#
loop_
_entity.id
_entity.type
_entity.pdbx_description
1 polymer ?
#
loop_
_entity_poly.entity_id
_entity_poly.type
_entity_poly.pdbx_seq_one_letter_code
_entity_poly.pdbx_strand_id
1 'polypeptide(L)'
;MKRLMTLLLAAGLVLGATSAAKAVDFKMTGLWQNRVSFADRNFEKHNGDDKMRAATRLRTQIDVIASESLKGVMFFEIGHQNWGKAAEGAALGTDGKEIKVRYSYVDWIIPRTDAKVRMGLQPYVQPTFTGIGSPILDADGAGITISNQFTENVSASLFWLRAENDNDPEMTRHDAHDAMDFIGVTVPMTFDGVKVTPWGMGGIIGHDSFKGGNFDLNYPMAQGMLPLMGTSTIVANSDKDHGSAWFGGVSADLSYFDPFRFALDAAYGSVDLGTSKLNGKNFDVKRSGWYAALLAEYKLESCTPGLLFWYSSGDDANAYNGSERLPSIDPDVYVTSYGFDGTNYGGAAQTMGYGISGTWAVMARVKDISFMEDLSHVLRVVYYQG
;
A
#
# COMPACT_ATOMS: atom_id res chain seq x y z
N MET A 1 -33.83 21.31 -6.51
CA MET A 1 -32.99 20.19 -6.99
C MET A 1 -32.53 19.23 -5.86
N LYS A 2 -31.94 19.68 -4.74
CA LYS A 2 -31.50 18.80 -3.64
C LYS A 2 -32.63 17.89 -3.10
N ARG A 3 -33.84 18.39 -2.89
CA ARG A 3 -34.96 17.56 -2.37
C ARG A 3 -35.48 16.54 -3.38
N LEU A 4 -35.33 16.77 -4.67
CA LEU A 4 -35.69 15.81 -5.73
C LEU A 4 -34.69 14.66 -5.82
N MET A 5 -33.39 14.94 -5.66
CA MET A 5 -32.36 13.92 -5.60
C MET A 5 -32.48 13.01 -4.35
N THR A 6 -32.82 13.61 -3.21
CA THR A 6 -33.05 12.81 -1.97
C THR A 6 -34.28 11.94 -2.10
N LEU A 7 -35.34 12.41 -2.74
CA LEU A 7 -36.54 11.61 -3.02
C LEU A 7 -36.29 10.50 -4.05
N LEU A 8 -35.47 10.76 -5.07
CA LEU A 8 -35.08 9.74 -6.05
C LEU A 8 -34.16 8.67 -5.43
N LEU A 9 -33.25 9.06 -4.54
CA LEU A 9 -32.44 8.11 -3.78
C LEU A 9 -33.28 7.27 -2.81
N ALA A 10 -34.20 7.90 -2.08
CA ALA A 10 -35.13 7.22 -1.17
C ALA A 10 -36.09 6.30 -1.94
N ALA A 11 -36.63 6.74 -3.09
CA ALA A 11 -37.47 5.92 -3.95
C ALA A 11 -36.70 4.75 -4.58
N GLY A 12 -35.43 4.95 -4.96
CA GLY A 12 -34.55 3.87 -5.44
C GLY A 12 -34.27 2.82 -4.37
N LEU A 13 -34.09 3.24 -3.13
CA LEU A 13 -33.92 2.34 -1.99
C LEU A 13 -35.21 1.55 -1.64
N VAL A 14 -36.37 2.20 -1.72
CA VAL A 14 -37.67 1.56 -1.42
C VAL A 14 -38.11 0.64 -2.56
N LEU A 15 -37.88 0.99 -3.84
CA LEU A 15 -38.19 0.14 -4.98
C LEU A 15 -37.25 -1.05 -5.12
N GLY A 16 -36.00 -0.92 -4.65
CA GLY A 16 -35.07 -2.04 -4.52
C GLY A 16 -35.44 -3.07 -3.45
N ALA A 17 -36.23 -2.66 -2.44
CA ALA A 17 -36.62 -3.51 -1.33
C ALA A 17 -37.87 -4.38 -1.58
N THR A 18 -38.59 -4.19 -2.70
CA THR A 18 -39.84 -4.91 -2.98
C THR A 18 -39.71 -6.15 -3.88
N SER A 19 -38.52 -6.46 -4.39
CA SER A 19 -38.31 -7.72 -5.12
C SER A 19 -37.80 -8.79 -4.15
N ALA A 20 -38.69 -9.69 -3.72
CA ALA A 20 -38.45 -10.93 -2.97
C ALA A 20 -37.24 -10.82 -2.00
N ALA A 21 -37.54 -10.56 -0.73
CA ALA A 21 -36.50 -10.49 0.32
C ALA A 21 -35.73 -11.84 0.36
N LYS A 22 -34.72 -11.99 -0.48
CA LYS A 22 -33.64 -12.93 -0.23
C LYS A 22 -32.99 -12.45 1.07
N ALA A 23 -32.87 -13.35 2.02
CA ALA A 23 -32.16 -13.06 3.25
C ALA A 23 -30.77 -12.51 2.87
N VAL A 24 -30.38 -11.39 3.48
CA VAL A 24 -29.03 -10.86 3.31
C VAL A 24 -28.08 -11.84 3.99
N ASP A 25 -27.11 -12.36 3.24
CA ASP A 25 -26.12 -13.27 3.79
C ASP A 25 -24.96 -12.48 4.40
N PHE A 26 -24.47 -12.95 5.54
CA PHE A 26 -23.29 -12.40 6.20
C PHE A 26 -22.18 -13.45 6.20
N LYS A 27 -21.02 -13.07 5.66
CA LYS A 27 -19.81 -13.89 5.74
C LYS A 27 -18.76 -13.16 6.55
N MET A 28 -18.24 -13.80 7.60
CA MET A 28 -17.17 -13.26 8.42
C MET A 28 -15.90 -14.07 8.21
N THR A 29 -14.80 -13.37 7.99
CA THR A 29 -13.45 -13.95 7.90
C THR A 29 -12.51 -13.09 8.74
N GLY A 30 -11.42 -13.67 9.25
CA GLY A 30 -10.50 -12.88 10.06
C GLY A 30 -9.18 -13.58 10.31
N LEU A 31 -8.25 -12.78 10.86
CA LEU A 31 -6.92 -13.21 11.21
C LEU A 31 -6.59 -12.72 12.62
N TRP A 32 -6.33 -13.67 13.53
CA TRP A 32 -5.84 -13.41 14.88
C TRP A 32 -4.33 -13.56 14.91
N GLN A 33 -3.65 -12.52 15.33
CA GLN A 33 -2.19 -12.50 15.43
C GLN A 33 -1.78 -12.18 16.88
N ASN A 34 -0.99 -13.06 17.45
CA ASN A 34 -0.33 -12.83 18.73
C ASN A 34 1.18 -12.90 18.47
N ARG A 35 1.92 -11.95 19.01
CA ARG A 35 3.37 -11.88 18.87
C ARG A 35 4.02 -11.76 20.24
N VAL A 36 5.05 -12.54 20.45
CA VAL A 36 6.02 -12.33 21.51
C VAL A 36 7.39 -12.20 20.87
N SER A 37 8.11 -11.15 21.16
CA SER A 37 9.46 -10.90 20.63
C SER A 37 10.41 -10.47 21.72
N PHE A 38 11.63 -10.94 21.58
CA PHE A 38 12.76 -10.52 22.39
C PHE A 38 13.75 -9.83 21.45
N ALA A 39 14.14 -8.61 21.75
CA ALA A 39 15.09 -7.86 20.95
C ALA A 39 16.21 -7.36 21.85
N ASP A 40 17.43 -7.73 21.51
CA ASP A 40 18.64 -7.10 22.01
C ASP A 40 18.98 -5.92 21.07
N ARG A 41 18.98 -4.70 21.62
CA ARG A 41 19.31 -3.48 20.86
C ARG A 41 20.79 -3.12 20.90
N ASN A 42 21.68 -4.03 21.27
CA ASN A 42 23.11 -3.81 21.36
C ASN A 42 23.80 -3.47 20.02
N PHE A 43 23.10 -3.42 18.90
CA PHE A 43 23.66 -2.93 17.64
C PHE A 43 24.00 -1.41 17.66
N GLU A 44 23.36 -0.65 18.49
CA GLU A 44 23.72 0.74 18.77
C GLU A 44 24.30 0.80 20.17
N LYS A 45 25.48 1.40 20.34
CA LYS A 45 26.20 1.56 21.61
C LYS A 45 25.46 2.45 22.65
N HIS A 46 24.15 2.44 22.65
CA HIS A 46 23.33 3.20 23.58
C HIS A 46 22.46 2.26 24.39
N ASN A 47 22.85 2.05 25.67
CA ASN A 47 22.07 1.48 26.76
C ASN A 47 20.90 0.59 26.29
N GLY A 48 21.27 -0.52 25.62
CA GLY A 48 20.31 -1.46 25.10
C GLY A 48 19.64 -2.22 26.21
N ASP A 49 18.46 -1.81 26.58
CA ASP A 49 17.61 -2.66 27.38
C ASP A 49 17.08 -3.78 26.49
N ASP A 50 17.37 -5.01 26.85
CA ASP A 50 16.67 -6.17 26.30
C ASP A 50 15.18 -5.97 26.49
N LYS A 51 14.43 -5.91 25.39
CA LYS A 51 13.00 -5.65 25.47
C LYS A 51 12.22 -6.87 25.02
N MET A 52 11.58 -7.50 25.96
CA MET A 52 10.47 -8.38 25.67
C MET A 52 9.27 -7.51 25.26
N ARG A 53 8.65 -7.84 24.13
CA ARG A 53 7.40 -7.23 23.67
C ARG A 53 6.42 -8.33 23.33
N ALA A 54 5.19 -8.17 23.81
CA ALA A 54 4.07 -8.99 23.40
C ALA A 54 2.97 -8.08 22.87
N ALA A 55 2.30 -8.48 21.81
CA ALA A 55 1.23 -7.70 21.21
C ALA A 55 0.17 -8.60 20.58
N THR A 56 -1.04 -8.10 20.50
CA THR A 56 -2.19 -8.75 19.84
C THR A 56 -2.75 -7.85 18.77
N ARG A 57 -3.15 -8.44 17.65
CA ARG A 57 -3.95 -7.79 16.59
C ARG A 57 -5.00 -8.77 16.07
N LEU A 58 -6.21 -8.29 15.91
CA LEU A 58 -7.28 -8.99 15.22
C LEU A 58 -7.69 -8.19 13.98
N ARG A 59 -7.74 -8.83 12.83
CA ARG A 59 -8.34 -8.28 11.61
C ARG A 59 -9.57 -9.09 11.28
N THR A 60 -10.71 -8.43 11.05
CA THR A 60 -11.99 -9.10 10.75
C THR A 60 -12.68 -8.41 9.58
N GLN A 61 -13.02 -9.19 8.56
CA GLN A 61 -13.83 -8.74 7.43
C GLN A 61 -15.24 -9.30 7.54
N ILE A 62 -16.22 -8.44 7.30
CA ILE A 62 -17.64 -8.78 7.22
C ILE A 62 -18.11 -8.44 5.80
N ASP A 63 -18.53 -9.46 5.07
CA ASP A 63 -19.19 -9.32 3.78
C ASP A 63 -20.69 -9.35 4.00
N VAL A 64 -21.39 -8.31 3.54
CA VAL A 64 -22.86 -8.18 3.55
C VAL A 64 -23.34 -8.42 2.13
N ILE A 65 -23.83 -9.61 1.83
CA ILE A 65 -24.20 -10.06 0.49
C ILE A 65 -25.70 -9.85 0.30
N ALA A 66 -26.07 -8.76 -0.38
CA ALA A 66 -27.47 -8.42 -0.65
C ALA A 66 -28.01 -9.19 -1.88
N SER A 67 -27.16 -9.48 -2.87
CA SER A 67 -27.48 -10.29 -4.05
C SER A 67 -26.18 -10.78 -4.71
N GLU A 68 -26.31 -11.57 -5.78
CA GLU A 68 -25.15 -11.99 -6.60
C GLU A 68 -24.39 -10.80 -7.19
N SER A 69 -25.08 -9.67 -7.41
CA SER A 69 -24.52 -8.48 -8.02
C SER A 69 -24.17 -7.35 -7.03
N LEU A 70 -24.57 -7.46 -5.77
CA LEU A 70 -24.39 -6.36 -4.79
C LEU A 70 -23.88 -6.89 -3.46
N LYS A 71 -22.70 -6.41 -3.07
CA LYS A 71 -22.04 -6.78 -1.82
C LYS A 71 -21.45 -5.53 -1.14
N GLY A 72 -21.69 -5.38 0.15
CA GLY A 72 -20.94 -4.45 1.01
C GLY A 72 -19.81 -5.20 1.72
N VAL A 73 -18.69 -4.52 1.95
CA VAL A 73 -17.54 -5.04 2.69
C VAL A 73 -17.14 -4.06 3.77
N MET A 74 -16.99 -4.55 4.99
CA MET A 74 -16.40 -3.83 6.12
C MET A 74 -15.22 -4.63 6.64
N PHE A 75 -14.09 -3.98 6.86
CA PHE A 75 -12.89 -4.61 7.40
C PHE A 75 -12.36 -3.80 8.56
N PHE A 76 -12.29 -4.45 9.71
CA PHE A 76 -11.87 -3.85 10.96
C PHE A 76 -10.50 -4.39 11.37
N GLU A 77 -9.71 -3.52 12.02
CA GLU A 77 -8.51 -3.90 12.74
C GLU A 77 -8.64 -3.47 14.22
N ILE A 78 -8.43 -4.41 15.13
CA ILE A 78 -8.38 -4.20 16.58
C ILE A 78 -6.94 -4.40 17.02
N GLY A 79 -6.34 -3.35 17.59
CA GLY A 79 -4.92 -3.30 17.94
C GLY A 79 -4.09 -2.60 16.84
N HIS A 80 -2.80 -2.48 16.92
CA HIS A 80 -1.84 -3.26 17.77
C HIS A 80 -1.97 -2.90 19.26
N GLN A 81 -2.30 -3.89 20.07
CA GLN A 81 -2.33 -3.73 21.52
C GLN A 81 -1.06 -4.33 22.11
N ASN A 82 -0.09 -3.48 22.50
CA ASN A 82 1.10 -3.93 23.21
C ASN A 82 0.74 -4.25 24.65
N TRP A 83 0.97 -5.49 25.07
CA TRP A 83 0.63 -5.96 26.40
C TRP A 83 1.35 -5.15 27.49
N GLY A 84 0.59 -4.74 28.50
CA GLY A 84 1.06 -3.88 29.59
C GLY A 84 0.97 -2.38 29.32
N LYS A 85 0.62 -1.92 28.10
CA LYS A 85 0.42 -0.49 27.80
C LYS A 85 -1.02 -0.04 28.07
N ALA A 86 -1.22 0.76 29.12
CA ALA A 86 -2.52 1.31 29.49
C ALA A 86 -3.11 2.23 28.41
N ALA A 87 -2.27 3.01 27.72
CA ALA A 87 -2.71 3.89 26.62
C ALA A 87 -3.32 3.13 25.45
N GLU A 88 -2.93 1.88 25.25
CA GLU A 88 -3.45 0.99 24.19
C GLU A 88 -4.55 0.06 24.72
N GLY A 89 -4.98 0.22 25.99
CA GLY A 89 -5.99 -0.61 26.61
C GLY A 89 -5.57 -2.05 26.86
N ALA A 90 -4.27 -2.31 27.02
CA ALA A 90 -3.72 -3.66 27.18
C ALA A 90 -2.94 -3.87 28.49
N ALA A 91 -3.09 -2.96 29.47
CA ALA A 91 -2.60 -3.13 30.83
C ALA A 91 -3.66 -3.79 31.71
N LEU A 92 -3.24 -4.28 32.88
CA LEU A 92 -4.14 -4.87 33.85
C LEU A 92 -5.23 -3.87 34.27
N GLY A 93 -6.49 -4.28 34.16
CA GLY A 93 -7.65 -3.46 34.51
C GLY A 93 -8.01 -2.36 33.51
N THR A 94 -7.45 -2.41 32.29
CA THR A 94 -7.83 -1.49 31.20
C THR A 94 -8.55 -2.23 30.07
N ASP A 95 -9.49 -1.53 29.44
CA ASP A 95 -10.19 -2.03 28.25
C ASP A 95 -9.42 -1.69 26.97
N GLY A 96 -9.56 -2.52 25.94
CA GLY A 96 -9.05 -2.23 24.60
C GLY A 96 -9.71 -0.98 24.02
N LYS A 97 -8.95 -0.11 23.34
CA LYS A 97 -9.43 1.21 22.91
C LYS A 97 -9.54 1.38 21.40
N GLU A 98 -8.74 0.70 20.61
CA GLU A 98 -8.65 1.00 19.19
C GLU A 98 -9.36 -0.04 18.34
N ILE A 99 -10.38 0.43 17.60
CA ILE A 99 -10.99 -0.27 16.48
C ILE A 99 -10.83 0.65 15.27
N LYS A 100 -10.07 0.19 14.26
CA LYS A 100 -9.85 0.92 13.02
C LYS A 100 -10.69 0.32 11.92
N VAL A 101 -11.31 1.17 11.11
CA VAL A 101 -11.97 0.74 9.89
C VAL A 101 -10.94 0.83 8.77
N ARG A 102 -10.53 -0.32 8.22
CA ARG A 102 -9.60 -0.38 7.09
C ARG A 102 -10.32 -0.31 5.75
N TYR A 103 -11.40 -1.08 5.59
CA TYR A 103 -12.23 -1.03 4.38
C TYR A 103 -13.67 -0.74 4.75
N SER A 104 -14.33 0.03 3.89
CA SER A 104 -15.77 0.23 3.87
C SER A 104 -16.18 0.58 2.44
N TYR A 105 -16.54 -0.44 1.65
CA TYR A 105 -16.88 -0.25 0.24
C TYR A 105 -18.05 -1.12 -0.19
N VAL A 106 -18.61 -0.76 -1.33
CA VAL A 106 -19.64 -1.53 -2.03
C VAL A 106 -19.07 -2.04 -3.35
N ASP A 107 -19.26 -3.32 -3.64
CA ASP A 107 -19.05 -3.96 -4.93
C ASP A 107 -20.40 -4.13 -5.62
N TRP A 108 -20.50 -3.59 -6.83
CA TRP A 108 -21.66 -3.76 -7.70
C TRP A 108 -21.23 -4.29 -9.06
N ILE A 109 -21.77 -5.47 -9.42
CA ILE A 109 -21.61 -6.04 -10.76
C ILE A 109 -22.75 -5.49 -11.61
N ILE A 110 -22.41 -4.82 -12.70
CA ILE A 110 -23.40 -4.24 -13.61
C ILE A 110 -24.16 -5.40 -14.27
N PRO A 111 -25.52 -5.47 -14.12
CA PRO A 111 -26.30 -6.59 -14.62
C PRO A 111 -26.08 -6.84 -16.11
N ARG A 112 -25.91 -8.11 -16.50
CA ARG A 112 -25.66 -8.58 -17.87
C ARG A 112 -24.29 -8.17 -18.44
N THR A 113 -23.34 -7.84 -17.61
CA THR A 113 -21.95 -7.53 -17.98
C THR A 113 -20.99 -8.21 -17.00
N ASP A 114 -19.71 -8.26 -17.36
CA ASP A 114 -18.64 -8.69 -16.46
C ASP A 114 -17.99 -7.47 -15.74
N ALA A 115 -18.57 -6.29 -15.91
CA ALA A 115 -18.08 -5.07 -15.31
C ALA A 115 -18.49 -4.97 -13.84
N LYS A 116 -17.52 -4.72 -12.97
CA LYS A 116 -17.72 -4.47 -11.54
C LYS A 116 -17.26 -3.06 -11.18
N VAL A 117 -18.10 -2.37 -10.44
CA VAL A 117 -17.78 -1.08 -9.82
C VAL A 117 -17.60 -1.29 -8.33
N ARG A 118 -16.45 -0.88 -7.81
CA ARG A 118 -16.17 -0.79 -6.38
C ARG A 118 -16.08 0.66 -5.98
N MET A 119 -16.73 1.06 -4.89
CA MET A 119 -16.75 2.45 -4.41
C MET A 119 -16.66 2.49 -2.88
N GLY A 120 -15.78 3.32 -2.37
CA GLY A 120 -15.56 3.56 -0.94
C GLY A 120 -14.11 3.42 -0.52
N LEU A 121 -13.90 3.24 0.79
CA LEU A 121 -12.58 2.98 1.37
C LEU A 121 -12.17 1.55 1.04
N GLN A 122 -11.13 1.38 0.25
CA GLN A 122 -10.74 0.10 -0.35
C GLN A 122 -9.21 -0.03 -0.46
N PRO A 123 -8.67 -1.25 -0.59
CA PRO A 123 -7.23 -1.43 -0.81
C PRO A 123 -6.83 -1.02 -2.24
N TYR A 124 -5.69 -0.34 -2.33
CA TYR A 124 -4.97 -0.03 -3.55
C TYR A 124 -3.57 -0.63 -3.45
N VAL A 125 -3.32 -1.67 -4.22
CA VAL A 125 -2.05 -2.41 -4.20
C VAL A 125 -1.53 -2.54 -5.62
N GLN A 126 -0.29 -2.12 -5.85
CA GLN A 126 0.35 -2.35 -7.14
C GLN A 126 0.76 -3.82 -7.26
N PRO A 127 0.64 -4.41 -8.46
CA PRO A 127 0.99 -5.80 -8.67
C PRO A 127 2.43 -6.12 -8.29
N THR A 128 2.64 -7.26 -7.63
CA THR A 128 3.95 -7.80 -7.29
C THR A 128 3.89 -9.32 -7.28
N PHE A 129 4.89 -9.98 -7.86
CA PHE A 129 5.00 -11.44 -7.89
C PHE A 129 6.28 -11.97 -7.21
N THR A 130 7.24 -11.13 -6.90
CA THR A 130 8.46 -11.52 -6.16
C THR A 130 8.19 -11.79 -4.69
N GLY A 131 7.08 -11.23 -4.16
CA GLY A 131 6.60 -11.50 -2.80
C GLY A 131 7.30 -10.69 -1.71
N ILE A 132 7.87 -9.53 -2.05
CA ILE A 132 8.43 -8.58 -1.07
C ILE A 132 7.51 -7.37 -0.82
N GLY A 133 6.32 -7.33 -1.41
CA GLY A 133 5.38 -6.22 -1.32
C GLY A 133 5.59 -5.16 -2.41
N SER A 134 4.82 -4.08 -2.34
CA SER A 134 4.90 -2.99 -3.32
C SER A 134 5.79 -1.84 -2.82
N PRO A 135 6.80 -1.44 -3.60
CA PRO A 135 7.65 -0.31 -3.23
C PRO A 135 7.01 1.06 -3.51
N ILE A 136 5.82 1.11 -4.11
CA ILE A 136 5.18 2.38 -4.51
C ILE A 136 3.86 2.61 -3.80
N LEU A 137 2.93 1.66 -3.86
CA LEU A 137 1.59 1.80 -3.29
C LEU A 137 1.05 0.44 -2.84
N ASP A 138 0.81 0.32 -1.53
CA ASP A 138 0.07 -0.77 -0.88
C ASP A 138 -0.64 -0.19 0.35
N ALA A 139 -1.78 0.45 0.11
CA ALA A 139 -2.48 1.22 1.13
C ALA A 139 -4.00 1.11 0.99
N ASP A 140 -4.68 1.52 2.06
CA ASP A 140 -6.13 1.68 2.09
C ASP A 140 -6.47 3.14 1.74
N GLY A 141 -7.38 3.34 0.79
CA GLY A 141 -7.77 4.68 0.36
C GLY A 141 -9.20 4.77 -0.15
N ALA A 142 -9.73 5.98 -0.21
CA ALA A 142 -11.07 6.23 -0.71
C ALA A 142 -11.07 6.49 -2.22
N GLY A 143 -12.00 5.86 -2.95
CA GLY A 143 -12.13 6.08 -4.38
C GLY A 143 -13.06 5.11 -5.09
N ILE A 144 -12.88 5.01 -6.40
CA ILE A 144 -13.70 4.19 -7.29
C ILE A 144 -12.77 3.31 -8.12
N THR A 145 -13.10 2.03 -8.21
CA THR A 145 -12.44 1.09 -9.12
C THR A 145 -13.47 0.45 -10.04
N ILE A 146 -13.22 0.49 -11.34
CA ILE A 146 -14.02 -0.20 -12.35
C ILE A 146 -13.15 -1.31 -12.94
N SER A 147 -13.61 -2.54 -12.88
CA SER A 147 -12.92 -3.70 -13.44
C SER A 147 -13.80 -4.45 -14.41
N ASN A 148 -13.21 -5.01 -15.47
CA ASN A 148 -13.90 -5.83 -16.45
C ASN A 148 -13.03 -7.00 -16.89
N GLN A 149 -13.66 -8.16 -17.07
CA GLN A 149 -13.06 -9.33 -17.69
C GLN A 149 -13.36 -9.27 -19.20
N PHE A 150 -12.32 -9.21 -20.03
CA PHE A 150 -12.50 -9.12 -21.50
C PHE A 150 -12.44 -10.49 -22.18
N THR A 151 -11.58 -11.36 -21.67
CA THR A 151 -11.45 -12.77 -22.08
C THR A 151 -11.15 -13.62 -20.86
N GLU A 152 -11.14 -14.93 -20.99
CA GLU A 152 -10.75 -15.83 -19.89
C GLU A 152 -9.36 -15.51 -19.33
N ASN A 153 -8.50 -14.93 -20.14
CA ASN A 153 -7.10 -14.68 -19.80
C ASN A 153 -6.77 -13.21 -19.51
N VAL A 154 -7.63 -12.26 -19.89
CA VAL A 154 -7.31 -10.82 -19.84
C VAL A 154 -8.42 -10.06 -19.14
N SER A 155 -8.03 -9.32 -18.12
CA SER A 155 -8.90 -8.35 -17.45
C SER A 155 -8.23 -6.98 -17.37
N ALA A 156 -9.00 -5.94 -17.06
CA ALA A 156 -8.44 -4.65 -16.70
C ALA A 156 -9.21 -4.01 -15.57
N SER A 157 -8.52 -3.17 -14.81
CA SER A 157 -9.10 -2.33 -13.76
C SER A 157 -8.61 -0.91 -13.95
N LEU A 158 -9.55 0.04 -13.96
CA LEU A 158 -9.30 1.48 -13.90
C LEU A 158 -9.70 1.95 -12.51
N PHE A 159 -8.86 2.75 -11.86
CA PHE A 159 -9.20 3.29 -10.56
C PHE A 159 -8.96 4.80 -10.49
N TRP A 160 -9.72 5.45 -9.63
CA TRP A 160 -9.47 6.77 -9.09
C TRP A 160 -9.32 6.65 -7.57
N LEU A 161 -8.24 7.21 -7.03
CA LEU A 161 -7.91 7.29 -5.62
C LEU A 161 -7.73 8.75 -5.24
N ARG A 162 -8.47 9.23 -4.24
CA ARG A 162 -8.19 10.49 -3.58
C ARG A 162 -7.31 10.22 -2.37
N ALA A 163 -6.05 10.63 -2.48
CA ALA A 163 -5.04 10.36 -1.44
C ALA A 163 -5.06 11.41 -0.33
N GLU A 164 -5.38 12.68 -0.67
CA GLU A 164 -5.41 13.78 0.29
C GLU A 164 -6.43 14.85 -0.13
N ASN A 165 -7.07 15.53 0.80
CA ASN A 165 -7.98 16.66 0.56
C ASN A 165 -8.32 17.40 1.88
N ASP A 166 -7.40 17.54 2.81
CA ASP A 166 -7.72 18.01 4.17
C ASP A 166 -6.66 18.98 4.74
N ASN A 167 -6.00 19.75 3.87
CA ASN A 167 -4.99 20.69 4.32
C ASN A 167 -5.53 22.10 4.61
N ASP A 168 -6.82 22.36 4.37
CA ASP A 168 -7.51 23.57 4.84
C ASP A 168 -8.32 23.26 6.11
N PRO A 169 -7.82 23.59 7.32
CA PRO A 169 -8.53 23.33 8.57
C PRO A 169 -9.85 24.09 8.71
N GLU A 170 -10.11 25.09 7.87
CA GLU A 170 -11.33 25.88 7.91
C GLU A 170 -12.38 25.45 6.86
N MET A 171 -12.04 24.52 5.94
CA MET A 171 -12.88 24.13 4.79
C MET A 171 -13.48 25.34 4.03
N THR A 172 -12.84 26.49 4.12
CA THR A 172 -13.37 27.76 3.57
C THR A 172 -13.02 27.94 2.11
N ARG A 173 -12.04 27.18 1.60
CA ARG A 173 -11.62 27.18 0.21
C ARG A 173 -11.82 25.80 -0.40
N HIS A 174 -12.75 25.71 -1.32
CA HIS A 174 -12.92 24.54 -2.19
C HIS A 174 -12.00 24.66 -3.42
N ASP A 175 -10.78 25.15 -3.24
CA ASP A 175 -9.83 25.17 -4.33
C ASP A 175 -9.05 23.82 -4.35
N ALA A 176 -8.77 23.33 -5.54
CA ALA A 176 -8.09 22.05 -5.74
C ALA A 176 -6.60 22.09 -5.36
N HIS A 177 -6.14 23.13 -4.66
CA HIS A 177 -4.75 23.33 -4.30
C HIS A 177 -4.25 22.40 -3.17
N ASP A 178 -5.16 21.82 -2.41
CA ASP A 178 -4.88 20.89 -1.33
C ASP A 178 -5.21 19.42 -1.66
N ALA A 179 -5.81 19.16 -2.82
CA ALA A 179 -6.21 17.84 -3.23
C ALA A 179 -5.06 17.07 -3.91
N MET A 180 -4.97 15.78 -3.61
CA MET A 180 -4.07 14.83 -4.26
C MET A 180 -4.87 13.66 -4.79
N ASP A 181 -4.95 13.56 -6.11
CA ASP A 181 -5.71 12.54 -6.81
C ASP A 181 -4.83 11.70 -7.73
N PHE A 182 -5.09 10.38 -7.76
CA PHE A 182 -4.44 9.45 -8.68
C PHE A 182 -5.47 8.70 -9.52
N ILE A 183 -5.16 8.52 -10.79
CA ILE A 183 -5.90 7.65 -11.71
C ILE A 183 -4.92 6.61 -12.24
N GLY A 184 -5.29 5.35 -12.19
CA GLY A 184 -4.41 4.28 -12.65
C GLY A 184 -5.16 3.14 -13.32
N VAL A 185 -4.40 2.35 -14.06
CA VAL A 185 -4.86 1.17 -14.77
C VAL A 185 -3.95 -0.01 -14.48
N THR A 186 -4.56 -1.19 -14.32
CA THR A 186 -3.86 -2.48 -14.26
C THR A 186 -4.48 -3.43 -15.26
N VAL A 187 -3.65 -4.23 -15.94
CA VAL A 187 -4.10 -5.19 -16.96
C VAL A 187 -3.53 -6.56 -16.66
N PRO A 188 -4.14 -7.33 -15.74
CA PRO A 188 -3.76 -8.70 -15.48
C PRO A 188 -3.99 -9.60 -16.70
N MET A 189 -2.97 -10.34 -17.09
CA MET A 189 -3.00 -11.35 -18.14
C MET A 189 -2.49 -12.67 -17.57
N THR A 190 -3.28 -13.74 -17.69
CA THR A 190 -2.95 -15.05 -17.15
C THR A 190 -3.09 -16.11 -18.24
N PHE A 191 -1.98 -16.74 -18.59
CA PHE A 191 -1.90 -17.85 -19.52
C PHE A 191 -1.35 -19.08 -18.79
N ASP A 192 -1.30 -20.22 -19.48
CA ASP A 192 -0.71 -21.43 -18.89
C ASP A 192 0.76 -21.22 -18.51
N GLY A 193 1.03 -21.27 -17.21
CA GLY A 193 2.37 -21.06 -16.64
C GLY A 193 2.95 -19.64 -16.76
N VAL A 194 2.16 -18.64 -17.23
CA VAL A 194 2.63 -17.25 -17.41
C VAL A 194 1.59 -16.27 -16.90
N LYS A 195 1.97 -15.41 -15.96
CA LYS A 195 1.17 -14.24 -15.53
C LYS A 195 1.96 -12.98 -15.78
N VAL A 196 1.34 -11.99 -16.40
CA VAL A 196 1.96 -10.67 -16.62
C VAL A 196 0.91 -9.60 -16.30
N THR A 197 1.30 -8.62 -15.52
CA THR A 197 0.43 -7.50 -15.15
C THR A 197 1.15 -6.19 -15.36
N PRO A 198 1.06 -5.58 -16.56
CA PRO A 198 1.44 -4.19 -16.74
C PRO A 198 0.45 -3.27 -16.02
N TRP A 199 0.96 -2.15 -15.55
CA TRP A 199 0.16 -1.13 -14.87
C TRP A 199 0.76 0.26 -15.08
N GLY A 200 -0.08 1.28 -14.91
CA GLY A 200 0.33 2.67 -14.95
C GLY A 200 -0.59 3.53 -14.10
N MET A 201 -0.07 4.64 -13.60
CA MET A 201 -0.80 5.58 -12.76
C MET A 201 -0.29 6.99 -12.97
N GLY A 202 -1.18 7.96 -13.07
CA GLY A 202 -0.89 9.39 -13.08
C GLY A 202 -1.58 10.07 -11.90
N GLY A 203 -0.96 11.13 -11.37
CA GLY A 203 -1.51 11.90 -10.26
C GLY A 203 -1.35 13.40 -10.48
N ILE A 204 -2.29 14.15 -9.90
CA ILE A 204 -2.25 15.60 -9.76
C ILE A 204 -2.11 15.88 -8.27
N ILE A 205 -1.10 16.69 -7.92
CA ILE A 205 -0.75 17.03 -6.55
C ILE A 205 -0.97 18.52 -6.38
N GLY A 206 -1.94 18.92 -5.58
CA GLY A 206 -2.19 20.31 -5.26
C GLY A 206 -1.01 20.95 -4.55
N HIS A 207 -0.74 22.21 -4.82
CA HIS A 207 0.39 22.97 -4.26
C HIS A 207 0.43 22.94 -2.73
N ASP A 208 -0.74 22.88 -2.08
CA ASP A 208 -0.86 22.93 -0.63
C ASP A 208 -0.95 21.55 0.03
N SER A 209 -0.97 20.46 -0.76
CA SER A 209 -1.03 19.08 -0.24
C SER A 209 0.07 18.72 0.75
N PHE A 210 1.18 19.44 0.74
CA PHE A 210 2.30 19.25 1.68
C PHE A 210 2.51 20.47 2.61
N LYS A 211 1.58 21.44 2.63
CA LYS A 211 1.66 22.62 3.49
C LYS A 211 0.84 22.44 4.76
N GLY A 212 1.48 22.56 5.90
CA GLY A 212 0.87 22.91 7.19
C GLY A 212 -0.29 22.07 7.70
N GLY A 213 -0.83 22.45 8.82
CA GLY A 213 -2.06 21.93 9.40
C GLY A 213 -1.95 20.51 9.96
N ASN A 214 -2.54 19.55 9.29
CA ASN A 214 -2.61 18.16 9.72
C ASN A 214 -1.62 17.24 9.00
N PHE A 215 -0.90 17.75 8.00
CA PHE A 215 0.07 16.95 7.26
C PHE A 215 1.40 16.86 8.00
N ASP A 216 1.63 15.73 8.65
CA ASP A 216 2.92 15.42 9.25
C ASP A 216 3.92 15.06 8.15
N LEU A 217 5.03 15.81 8.04
CA LEU A 217 6.11 15.52 7.09
C LEU A 217 6.77 14.15 7.30
N ASN A 218 6.51 13.49 8.41
CA ASN A 218 6.86 12.09 8.63
C ASN A 218 5.86 11.11 8.01
N TYR A 219 4.80 11.60 7.38
CA TYR A 219 3.85 10.74 6.71
C TYR A 219 4.49 10.04 5.50
N PRO A 220 4.17 8.77 5.20
CA PRO A 220 4.81 8.02 4.11
C PRO A 220 4.80 8.72 2.76
N MET A 221 3.71 9.41 2.41
CA MET A 221 3.59 10.15 1.15
C MET A 221 4.63 11.27 1.04
N ALA A 222 4.81 12.10 2.08
CA ALA A 222 5.82 13.16 2.06
C ALA A 222 7.22 12.59 1.93
N GLN A 223 7.53 11.54 2.70
CA GLN A 223 8.83 10.89 2.64
C GLN A 223 9.08 10.19 1.30
N GLY A 224 8.02 9.69 0.66
CA GLY A 224 8.08 9.00 -0.61
C GLY A 224 8.12 9.92 -1.83
N MET A 225 7.48 11.09 -1.78
CA MET A 225 7.34 11.97 -2.96
C MET A 225 8.32 13.16 -2.96
N LEU A 226 8.73 13.64 -1.78
CA LEU A 226 9.60 14.80 -1.70
C LEU A 226 11.07 14.43 -1.91
N PRO A 227 11.86 15.29 -2.59
CA PRO A 227 13.28 15.04 -2.82
C PRO A 227 14.10 15.07 -1.52
N LEU A 228 13.75 15.94 -0.58
CA LEU A 228 14.47 16.13 0.69
C LEU A 228 13.53 15.92 1.87
N MET A 229 13.92 15.11 2.82
CA MET A 229 13.19 14.93 4.08
C MET A 229 13.21 16.21 4.93
N GLY A 230 12.06 16.62 5.44
CA GLY A 230 11.95 17.72 6.41
C GLY A 230 11.99 19.14 5.84
N THR A 231 11.88 19.34 4.54
CA THR A 231 11.93 20.68 3.92
C THR A 231 10.56 21.20 3.47
N SER A 232 9.62 21.31 4.42
CA SER A 232 8.33 21.97 4.17
C SER A 232 8.47 23.36 3.50
N THR A 233 9.51 24.12 3.86
CA THR A 233 9.76 25.44 3.29
C THR A 233 10.09 25.40 1.80
N ILE A 234 10.78 24.36 1.32
CA ILE A 234 11.11 24.23 -0.10
C ILE A 234 9.85 23.92 -0.91
N VAL A 235 9.02 22.99 -0.44
CA VAL A 235 7.77 22.63 -1.10
C VAL A 235 6.78 23.79 -1.07
N ALA A 236 6.64 24.45 0.06
CA ALA A 236 5.74 25.59 0.25
C ALA A 236 6.04 26.79 -0.67
N ASN A 237 7.23 26.87 -1.26
CA ASN A 237 7.64 27.95 -2.16
C ASN A 237 7.87 27.45 -3.59
N SER A 238 7.32 26.29 -3.97
CA SER A 238 7.40 25.82 -5.35
C SER A 238 6.61 26.73 -6.30
N ASP A 239 7.04 26.79 -7.54
CA ASP A 239 6.50 27.69 -8.57
C ASP A 239 5.28 27.14 -9.33
N LYS A 240 4.86 25.90 -9.02
CA LYS A 240 3.71 25.27 -9.65
C LYS A 240 2.47 25.30 -8.77
N ASP A 241 1.33 25.69 -9.32
CA ASP A 241 0.03 25.56 -8.65
C ASP A 241 -0.39 24.10 -8.44
N HIS A 242 0.00 23.21 -9.36
CA HIS A 242 -0.21 21.77 -9.27
C HIS A 242 1.05 21.04 -9.71
N GLY A 243 1.50 20.14 -8.87
CA GLY A 243 2.49 19.14 -9.22
C GLY A 243 1.86 17.98 -9.99
N SER A 244 2.71 17.19 -10.62
CA SER A 244 2.32 15.97 -11.32
C SER A 244 3.13 14.78 -10.83
N ALA A 245 2.49 13.63 -10.81
CA ALA A 245 3.13 12.36 -10.58
C ALA A 245 2.74 11.36 -11.65
N TRP A 246 3.67 10.48 -12.03
CA TRP A 246 3.35 9.34 -12.85
C TRP A 246 4.23 8.15 -12.47
N PHE A 247 3.63 6.97 -12.57
CA PHE A 247 4.25 5.70 -12.25
C PHE A 247 3.85 4.68 -13.30
N GLY A 248 4.73 3.76 -13.59
CA GLY A 248 4.42 2.65 -14.47
C GLY A 248 5.31 1.47 -14.19
N GLY A 249 4.81 0.28 -14.44
CA GLY A 249 5.55 -0.92 -14.16
C GLY A 249 4.94 -2.17 -14.79
N VAL A 250 5.63 -3.27 -14.56
CA VAL A 250 5.20 -4.60 -14.96
C VAL A 250 5.63 -5.61 -13.91
N SER A 251 4.72 -6.52 -13.59
CA SER A 251 5.01 -7.70 -12.79
C SER A 251 4.75 -8.96 -13.61
N ALA A 252 5.67 -9.93 -13.56
CA ALA A 252 5.56 -11.17 -14.28
C ALA A 252 5.88 -12.38 -13.39
N ASP A 253 5.16 -13.47 -13.61
CA ASP A 253 5.34 -14.77 -12.97
C ASP A 253 5.42 -15.84 -14.04
N LEU A 254 6.50 -16.60 -14.06
CA LEU A 254 6.78 -17.65 -15.02
C LEU A 254 6.94 -18.98 -14.28
N SER A 255 5.89 -19.79 -14.29
CA SER A 255 5.88 -21.16 -13.74
C SER A 255 5.82 -22.23 -14.84
N TYR A 256 5.96 -21.84 -16.10
CA TYR A 256 5.97 -22.73 -17.25
C TYR A 256 7.11 -23.77 -17.22
N PHE A 257 8.20 -23.45 -16.53
CA PHE A 257 9.41 -24.29 -16.46
C PHE A 257 9.42 -25.17 -15.20
N ASP A 258 8.28 -25.70 -14.77
CA ASP A 258 8.21 -26.59 -13.60
C ASP A 258 9.36 -27.60 -13.57
N PRO A 259 10.12 -27.75 -12.46
CA PRO A 259 9.87 -27.22 -11.12
C PRO A 259 10.42 -25.80 -10.83
N PHE A 260 10.89 -25.09 -11.83
CA PHE A 260 11.38 -23.72 -11.68
C PHE A 260 10.22 -22.72 -11.77
N ARG A 261 10.29 -21.70 -10.92
CA ARG A 261 9.46 -20.49 -11.00
C ARG A 261 10.35 -19.26 -11.00
N PHE A 262 10.09 -18.37 -11.94
CA PHE A 262 10.74 -17.07 -11.99
C PHE A 262 9.69 -15.97 -11.82
N ALA A 263 10.03 -14.90 -11.09
CA ALA A 263 9.18 -13.72 -11.03
C ALA A 263 10.02 -12.45 -11.18
N LEU A 264 9.38 -11.44 -11.77
CA LEU A 264 9.94 -10.11 -12.02
C LEU A 264 8.93 -9.08 -11.56
N ASP A 265 9.41 -8.06 -10.85
CA ASP A 265 8.70 -6.80 -10.63
C ASP A 265 9.62 -5.67 -11.07
N ALA A 266 9.13 -4.78 -11.93
CA ALA A 266 9.88 -3.61 -12.38
C ALA A 266 8.95 -2.39 -12.45
N ALA A 267 9.45 -1.25 -11.99
CA ALA A 267 8.69 -0.01 -11.95
C ALA A 267 9.60 1.21 -12.12
N TYR A 268 9.02 2.26 -12.65
CA TYR A 268 9.58 3.60 -12.68
C TYR A 268 8.53 4.60 -12.19
N GLY A 269 8.97 5.66 -11.53
CA GLY A 269 8.11 6.75 -11.09
C GLY A 269 8.79 8.10 -11.22
N SER A 270 7.98 9.14 -11.36
CA SER A 270 8.42 10.53 -11.36
C SER A 270 7.37 11.41 -10.70
N VAL A 271 7.79 12.24 -9.76
CA VAL A 271 7.00 13.28 -9.10
C VAL A 271 7.69 14.60 -9.38
N ASP A 272 6.96 15.58 -9.89
CA ASP A 272 7.48 16.90 -10.23
C ASP A 272 6.56 17.98 -9.63
N LEU A 273 7.02 18.62 -8.59
CA LEU A 273 6.33 19.70 -7.86
C LEU A 273 6.86 21.08 -8.25
N GLY A 274 7.73 21.19 -9.29
CA GLY A 274 8.28 22.44 -9.79
C GLY A 274 9.64 22.79 -9.23
N THR A 275 9.92 24.08 -9.17
CA THR A 275 11.19 24.64 -8.71
C THR A 275 10.93 25.55 -7.52
N SER A 276 11.76 25.46 -6.51
CA SER A 276 11.72 26.34 -5.33
C SER A 276 12.97 27.18 -5.26
N LYS A 277 12.86 28.37 -4.69
CA LYS A 277 13.99 29.28 -4.48
C LYS A 277 14.25 29.49 -3.00
N LEU A 278 15.41 29.09 -2.53
CA LEU A 278 15.84 29.29 -1.14
C LEU A 278 17.23 29.94 -1.12
N ASN A 279 17.38 31.03 -0.35
CA ASN A 279 18.66 31.77 -0.21
C ASN A 279 19.33 32.14 -1.55
N GLY A 280 18.52 32.50 -2.56
CA GLY A 280 19.00 32.88 -3.89
C GLY A 280 19.40 31.71 -4.81
N LYS A 281 19.28 30.46 -4.36
CA LYS A 281 19.54 29.24 -5.14
C LYS A 281 18.22 28.59 -5.56
N ASN A 282 18.18 28.06 -6.77
CA ASN A 282 17.06 27.26 -7.26
C ASN A 282 17.25 25.79 -6.86
N PHE A 283 16.15 25.14 -6.51
CA PHE A 283 16.07 23.71 -6.17
C PHE A 283 14.95 23.09 -7.00
N ASP A 284 15.25 21.99 -7.66
CA ASP A 284 14.22 21.20 -8.31
C ASP A 284 13.47 20.37 -7.26
N VAL A 285 12.17 20.61 -7.13
CA VAL A 285 11.29 19.83 -6.25
C VAL A 285 10.76 18.65 -7.05
N LYS A 286 11.69 17.78 -7.44
CA LYS A 286 11.45 16.63 -8.29
C LYS A 286 12.08 15.38 -7.71
N ARG A 287 11.37 14.25 -7.84
CA ARG A 287 11.90 12.94 -7.50
C ARG A 287 11.52 11.95 -8.58
N SER A 288 12.52 11.23 -9.13
CA SER A 288 12.27 10.24 -10.18
C SER A 288 13.30 9.11 -10.13
N GLY A 289 12.82 7.89 -10.23
CA GLY A 289 13.70 6.74 -10.12
C GLY A 289 13.01 5.43 -10.50
N TRP A 290 13.74 4.33 -10.36
CA TRP A 290 13.30 3.01 -10.80
C TRP A 290 13.62 1.91 -9.80
N TYR A 291 12.93 0.80 -9.95
CA TYR A 291 13.04 -0.40 -9.15
C TYR A 291 12.94 -1.62 -10.05
N ALA A 292 13.72 -2.65 -9.74
CA ALA A 292 13.56 -3.98 -10.30
C ALA A 292 13.86 -5.04 -9.26
N ALA A 293 13.05 -6.10 -9.23
CA ALA A 293 13.29 -7.30 -8.42
C ALA A 293 13.15 -8.55 -9.28
N LEU A 294 13.98 -9.53 -9.01
CA LEU A 294 14.02 -10.82 -9.68
C LEU A 294 13.99 -11.93 -8.64
N LEU A 295 13.13 -12.91 -8.83
CA LEU A 295 13.02 -14.10 -8.00
C LEU A 295 13.23 -15.33 -8.86
N ALA A 296 14.03 -16.28 -8.36
CA ALA A 296 14.12 -17.65 -8.88
C ALA A 296 13.85 -18.64 -7.75
N GLU A 297 12.93 -19.56 -7.96
CA GLU A 297 12.57 -20.62 -7.01
C GLU A 297 12.65 -21.98 -7.68
N TYR A 298 12.94 -23.00 -6.89
CA TYR A 298 12.92 -24.39 -7.29
C TYR A 298 12.03 -25.20 -6.34
N LYS A 299 10.98 -25.80 -6.86
CA LYS A 299 10.02 -26.57 -6.06
C LYS A 299 10.50 -27.98 -5.86
N LEU A 300 10.86 -28.32 -4.61
CA LEU A 300 11.11 -29.67 -4.13
C LEU A 300 9.84 -30.24 -3.48
N GLU A 301 9.80 -31.53 -3.25
CA GLU A 301 8.68 -32.18 -2.54
C GLU A 301 8.50 -31.68 -1.09
N SER A 302 9.60 -31.35 -0.41
CA SER A 302 9.60 -30.98 1.02
C SER A 302 9.76 -29.48 1.29
N CYS A 303 10.18 -28.69 0.30
CA CYS A 303 10.41 -27.27 0.48
C CYS A 303 10.61 -26.57 -0.87
N THR A 304 10.61 -25.24 -0.86
CA THR A 304 10.86 -24.42 -2.05
C THR A 304 12.00 -23.42 -1.75
N PRO A 305 13.26 -23.77 -2.04
CA PRO A 305 14.35 -22.80 -1.99
C PRO A 305 14.21 -21.76 -3.09
N GLY A 306 14.68 -20.54 -2.81
CA GLY A 306 14.65 -19.44 -3.76
C GLY A 306 15.69 -18.37 -3.46
N LEU A 307 16.07 -17.65 -4.52
CA LEU A 307 16.92 -16.48 -4.47
C LEU A 307 16.15 -15.30 -5.04
N LEU A 308 16.19 -14.20 -4.32
CA LEU A 308 15.60 -12.92 -4.73
C LEU A 308 16.68 -11.85 -4.71
N PHE A 309 16.68 -11.03 -5.75
CA PHE A 309 17.50 -9.83 -5.86
C PHE A 309 16.59 -8.64 -6.10
N TRP A 310 16.91 -7.49 -5.52
CA TRP A 310 16.31 -6.21 -5.91
C TRP A 310 17.35 -5.11 -5.98
N TYR A 311 17.04 -4.13 -6.79
CA TYR A 311 17.73 -2.84 -6.86
C TYR A 311 16.69 -1.72 -6.97
N SER A 312 16.90 -0.66 -6.24
CA SER A 312 16.13 0.57 -6.35
C SER A 312 17.08 1.77 -6.42
N SER A 313 16.84 2.66 -7.36
CA SER A 313 17.69 3.82 -7.56
C SER A 313 17.82 4.67 -6.29
N GLY A 314 19.02 5.14 -6.05
CA GLY A 314 19.40 6.03 -4.97
C GLY A 314 19.49 7.48 -5.44
N ASP A 315 20.06 8.32 -4.60
CA ASP A 315 20.26 9.74 -4.82
C ASP A 315 21.73 10.04 -5.13
N ASP A 316 21.99 11.06 -5.92
CA ASP A 316 23.36 11.57 -6.11
C ASP A 316 23.72 12.58 -4.99
N ALA A 317 24.91 13.16 -5.07
CA ALA A 317 25.36 14.14 -4.07
C ALA A 317 24.88 15.57 -4.34
N ASN A 318 24.08 15.81 -5.38
CA ASN A 318 23.63 17.14 -5.77
C ASN A 318 22.23 17.45 -5.20
N ALA A 319 22.15 18.19 -4.14
CA ALA A 319 20.88 18.55 -3.50
C ALA A 319 20.01 19.55 -4.30
N TYR A 320 20.45 20.02 -5.48
CA TYR A 320 19.77 21.08 -6.24
C TYR A 320 18.96 20.54 -7.43
N ASN A 321 19.26 19.35 -7.93
CA ASN A 321 18.67 18.75 -9.13
C ASN A 321 17.46 17.83 -8.83
N GLY A 322 16.98 17.83 -7.60
CA GLY A 322 15.92 16.92 -7.15
C GLY A 322 16.49 15.66 -6.52
N SER A 323 15.86 14.52 -6.74
CA SER A 323 16.29 13.22 -6.23
C SER A 323 16.03 12.12 -7.27
N GLU A 324 17.02 11.24 -7.47
CA GLU A 324 16.95 10.05 -8.33
C GLU A 324 16.41 8.81 -7.61
N ARG A 325 15.96 8.94 -6.37
CA ARG A 325 15.32 7.86 -5.63
C ARG A 325 13.98 7.51 -6.24
N LEU A 326 13.64 6.22 -6.27
CA LEU A 326 12.28 5.80 -6.60
C LEU A 326 11.27 6.55 -5.75
N PRO A 327 10.33 7.30 -6.33
CA PRO A 327 9.23 7.89 -5.54
C PRO A 327 8.22 6.83 -5.14
N SER A 328 7.56 7.05 -4.00
CA SER A 328 6.49 6.20 -3.48
C SER A 328 5.36 7.05 -2.90
N ILE A 329 4.17 6.47 -2.84
CA ILE A 329 2.97 7.09 -2.25
C ILE A 329 2.82 6.58 -0.81
N ASP A 330 2.56 5.29 -0.68
CA ASP A 330 2.50 4.59 0.60
C ASP A 330 2.96 3.14 0.36
N PRO A 331 4.28 2.88 0.46
CA PRO A 331 4.84 1.57 0.17
C PRO A 331 4.68 0.62 1.36
N ASP A 332 4.45 -0.65 1.06
CA ASP A 332 4.55 -1.72 2.05
C ASP A 332 5.43 -2.85 1.52
N VAL A 333 6.60 -3.02 2.14
CA VAL A 333 7.66 -3.94 1.70
C VAL A 333 7.99 -4.93 2.81
N TYR A 334 7.80 -6.22 2.55
CA TYR A 334 7.92 -7.33 3.50
C TYR A 334 9.27 -8.04 3.38
N VAL A 335 10.34 -7.41 3.84
CA VAL A 335 11.69 -7.98 3.73
C VAL A 335 11.93 -9.07 4.76
N THR A 336 11.35 -8.93 5.96
CA THR A 336 11.53 -9.88 7.07
C THR A 336 10.18 -10.39 7.57
N SER A 337 10.22 -11.38 8.47
CA SER A 337 9.03 -11.83 9.22
C SER A 337 8.92 -11.17 10.61
N TYR A 338 9.73 -10.16 10.89
CA TYR A 338 9.73 -9.49 12.17
C TYR A 338 8.55 -8.53 12.30
N GLY A 339 7.87 -8.60 13.39
CA GLY A 339 6.68 -7.81 13.64
C GLY A 339 5.41 -8.38 13.01
N PHE A 340 4.32 -7.61 13.03
CA PHE A 340 3.08 -8.00 12.37
C PHE A 340 3.14 -7.76 10.86
N ASP A 341 3.89 -6.79 10.45
CA ASP A 341 3.92 -6.30 9.08
C ASP A 341 5.20 -6.70 8.33
N GLY A 342 6.10 -7.44 8.98
CA GLY A 342 7.29 -8.03 8.35
C GLY A 342 8.37 -7.04 7.91
N THR A 343 8.18 -5.75 8.16
CA THR A 343 9.03 -4.68 7.61
C THR A 343 10.13 -4.22 8.54
N ASN A 344 9.92 -4.29 9.85
CA ASN A 344 10.73 -3.52 10.77
C ASN A 344 11.63 -4.39 11.61
N TYR A 345 12.87 -4.47 11.23
CA TYR A 345 13.94 -4.82 12.12
C TYR A 345 14.64 -3.52 12.56
N GLY A 346 14.38 -3.05 13.79
CA GLY A 346 15.13 -2.02 14.48
C GLY A 346 15.58 -0.86 13.62
N GLY A 347 16.44 -0.06 13.64
CA GLY A 347 16.84 1.08 12.82
C GLY A 347 16.75 0.97 11.28
N ALA A 348 16.57 -0.22 10.72
CA ALA A 348 16.48 -0.39 9.27
C ALA A 348 15.28 0.33 8.64
N ALA A 349 14.15 0.40 9.33
CA ALA A 349 13.01 1.17 8.86
C ALA A 349 13.27 2.67 8.84
N GLN A 350 14.07 3.18 9.76
CA GLN A 350 14.48 4.58 9.76
C GLN A 350 15.57 4.86 8.73
N THR A 351 16.42 3.87 8.43
CA THR A 351 17.52 4.02 7.46
C THR A 351 17.04 3.88 6.03
N MET A 352 16.09 2.97 5.77
CA MET A 352 15.49 2.78 4.45
C MET A 352 14.28 3.68 4.20
N GLY A 353 13.83 4.43 5.22
CA GLY A 353 12.55 5.12 5.18
C GLY A 353 11.38 4.14 5.20
N TYR A 354 10.24 4.54 4.67
CA TYR A 354 9.07 3.65 4.50
C TYR A 354 9.16 2.78 3.23
N GLY A 355 10.24 2.87 2.46
CA GLY A 355 10.45 2.14 1.23
C GLY A 355 11.87 1.59 1.10
N ILE A 356 12.15 0.96 -0.01
CA ILE A 356 13.46 0.38 -0.37
C ILE A 356 14.27 1.26 -1.32
N SER A 357 13.89 2.53 -1.48
CA SER A 357 14.61 3.45 -2.39
C SER A 357 16.06 3.64 -1.97
N GLY A 358 16.96 3.59 -2.96
CA GLY A 358 18.39 3.72 -2.75
C GLY A 358 19.05 2.49 -2.18
N THR A 359 18.42 1.31 -2.32
CA THR A 359 18.98 0.05 -1.79
C THR A 359 19.08 -1.03 -2.87
N TRP A 360 20.01 -1.93 -2.67
CA TRP A 360 20.02 -3.22 -3.34
C TRP A 360 20.14 -4.35 -2.32
N ALA A 361 19.65 -5.53 -2.66
CA ALA A 361 19.77 -6.68 -1.77
C ALA A 361 19.76 -8.01 -2.49
N VAL A 362 20.27 -9.01 -1.77
CA VAL A 362 20.13 -10.42 -2.11
C VAL A 362 19.46 -11.13 -0.93
N MET A 363 18.42 -11.89 -1.21
CA MET A 363 17.71 -12.70 -0.23
C MET A 363 17.75 -14.17 -0.64
N ALA A 364 18.24 -15.02 0.23
CA ALA A 364 17.98 -16.46 0.16
C ALA A 364 16.76 -16.79 1.02
N ARG A 365 15.83 -17.56 0.48
CA ARG A 365 14.66 -18.03 1.22
C ARG A 365 14.41 -19.51 0.98
N VAL A 366 13.85 -20.18 1.98
CA VAL A 366 13.30 -21.53 1.86
C VAL A 366 11.91 -21.47 2.46
N LYS A 367 10.90 -21.75 1.67
CA LYS A 367 9.49 -21.78 2.09
C LYS A 367 8.90 -23.17 1.93
N ASP A 368 7.65 -23.32 2.34
CA ASP A 368 6.87 -24.57 2.26
C ASP A 368 7.49 -25.72 3.06
N ILE A 369 8.28 -25.39 4.10
CA ILE A 369 8.81 -26.39 5.03
C ILE A 369 7.69 -26.74 6.01
N SER A 370 7.23 -27.98 5.99
CA SER A 370 6.18 -28.47 6.88
C SER A 370 6.64 -29.75 7.59
N PHE A 371 6.51 -29.79 8.92
CA PHE A 371 6.78 -30.96 9.74
C PHE A 371 5.49 -31.60 10.27
N MET A 372 4.37 -30.89 10.12
CA MET A 372 3.07 -31.34 10.56
C MET A 372 1.98 -30.62 9.76
N GLU A 373 0.78 -31.20 9.75
CA GLU A 373 -0.40 -30.63 9.08
C GLU A 373 -0.68 -29.21 9.62
N ASP A 374 -1.10 -28.34 8.75
CA ASP A 374 -1.45 -26.92 9.02
C ASP A 374 -0.30 -26.03 9.56
N LEU A 375 0.93 -26.51 9.58
CA LEU A 375 2.10 -25.72 9.99
C LEU A 375 3.12 -25.60 8.86
N SER A 376 3.36 -24.38 8.39
CA SER A 376 4.38 -24.07 7.39
C SER A 376 5.40 -23.08 7.91
N HIS A 377 6.66 -23.33 7.57
CA HIS A 377 7.79 -22.49 7.96
C HIS A 377 8.41 -21.82 6.74
N VAL A 378 8.89 -20.59 6.96
CA VAL A 378 9.70 -19.84 6.00
C VAL A 378 10.98 -19.36 6.68
N LEU A 379 12.12 -19.71 6.11
CA LEU A 379 13.42 -19.18 6.50
C LEU A 379 13.88 -18.15 5.47
N ARG A 380 14.35 -16.99 5.91
CA ARG A 380 14.91 -15.92 5.06
C ARG A 380 16.23 -15.43 5.62
N VAL A 381 17.19 -15.23 4.72
CA VAL A 381 18.45 -14.56 5.02
C VAL A 381 18.61 -13.45 3.99
N VAL A 382 18.77 -12.23 4.43
CA VAL A 382 18.82 -11.04 3.58
C VAL A 382 20.11 -10.29 3.86
N TYR A 383 20.82 -9.97 2.79
CA TYR A 383 21.87 -8.97 2.80
C TYR A 383 21.41 -7.78 1.95
N TYR A 384 21.47 -6.58 2.51
CA TYR A 384 21.12 -5.34 1.78
C TYR A 384 22.11 -4.23 2.08
N GLN A 385 22.22 -3.31 1.15
CA GLN A 385 23.05 -2.13 1.24
C GLN A 385 22.32 -0.95 0.60
N GLY A 386 22.43 0.23 1.21
CA GLY A 386 21.99 1.53 0.71
C GLY A 386 23.17 2.41 0.31
#